data_0bc07eed0ff73b0ff128d4a8c981051c
#
_entry.id   0bc07eed0ff73b0ff128d4a8c981051c
#
_cell.length_a   1.000
_cell.length_b   1.000
_cell.length_c   1.000
_cell.angle_alpha   90.00
_cell.angle_beta   90.00
_cell.angle_gamma   90.00
#
_symmetry.space_group_name_H-M   'P 1'
#
loop_
_entity.id
_entity.type
_entity.pdbx_description
1 polymer ?
#
loop_
_entity_poly.entity_id
_entity_poly.type
_entity_poly.pdbx_seq_one_letter_code
_entity_poly.pdbx_strand_id
1 'polypeptide(L)'
;HYMKQITQFATDCFACGKNAGDWMFAGHRYQILHNAINASAYMYSCAKAVAMREKLHVEQNLVIGHIGRFDAQKNHTFLLDIFSECVKLVPNAKLLLVGDGEGRNHIQDKVKKLGLEDKVIFTGVCNDVADLLSAMDVFVFPSLYEGVPVTMIEAQAAGLQCVISDGVPKECIITSGLVTTMKLTDMPCDWAKHIVERSQTKRENHLSEIQAAGYDIVTAAEELENFYLTKYGE
;
A
#
# COMPACT_ATOMS: atom_id res chain seq x y z
N HIS A 1 26.22 12.56 7.23
CA HIS A 1 27.43 13.14 6.64
C HIS A 1 28.03 12.20 5.56
N TYR A 2 28.09 10.91 5.78
CA TYR A 2 28.66 9.93 4.83
C TYR A 2 27.81 9.73 3.55
N MET A 3 26.48 9.89 3.61
CA MET A 3 25.61 9.71 2.42
C MET A 3 25.88 10.72 1.30
N LYS A 4 26.31 11.96 1.63
CA LYS A 4 26.66 12.97 0.61
C LYS A 4 27.98 12.69 -0.13
N GLN A 5 28.78 11.72 0.30
CA GLN A 5 30.06 11.35 -0.32
C GLN A 5 29.93 10.15 -1.26
N ILE A 6 28.77 9.47 -1.28
CA ILE A 6 28.56 8.25 -2.05
C ILE A 6 28.82 8.48 -3.55
N THR A 7 28.43 9.64 -4.08
CA THR A 7 28.60 10.03 -5.48
C THR A 7 30.06 10.24 -5.91
N GLN A 8 30.99 10.35 -4.95
CA GLN A 8 32.42 10.46 -5.24
C GLN A 8 33.08 9.12 -5.55
N PHE A 9 32.45 8.02 -5.12
CA PHE A 9 32.99 6.67 -5.22
C PHE A 9 32.12 5.74 -6.08
N ALA A 10 30.84 6.10 -6.29
CA ALA A 10 29.93 5.33 -7.09
C ALA A 10 30.13 5.61 -8.59
N THR A 11 30.22 4.56 -9.40
CA THR A 11 30.25 4.67 -10.86
C THR A 11 28.87 4.98 -11.42
N ASP A 12 27.84 4.45 -10.78
CA ASP A 12 26.43 4.62 -11.12
C ASP A 12 25.56 4.75 -9.87
N CYS A 13 24.49 5.52 -9.99
CA CYS A 13 23.58 5.77 -8.90
C CYS A 13 22.16 5.36 -9.31
N PHE A 14 21.49 4.60 -8.44
CA PHE A 14 20.09 4.21 -8.61
C PHE A 14 19.26 4.66 -7.42
N ALA A 15 18.02 5.05 -7.68
CA ALA A 15 17.04 5.39 -6.66
C ALA A 15 15.72 4.66 -6.91
N CYS A 16 15.00 4.32 -5.85
CA CYS A 16 13.71 3.66 -5.96
C CYS A 16 12.56 4.59 -6.40
N GLY A 17 12.79 5.91 -6.41
CA GLY A 17 11.86 6.93 -6.84
C GLY A 17 12.53 8.29 -6.93
N LYS A 18 11.87 9.24 -7.59
CA LYS A 18 12.42 10.57 -7.86
C LYS A 18 12.77 11.32 -6.58
N ASN A 19 11.87 11.37 -5.62
CA ASN A 19 12.09 12.08 -4.36
C ASN A 19 13.31 11.55 -3.60
N ALA A 20 13.49 10.22 -3.58
CA ALA A 20 14.64 9.57 -2.95
C ALA A 20 15.94 9.91 -3.68
N GLY A 21 15.92 9.89 -5.01
CA GLY A 21 17.08 10.22 -5.85
C GLY A 21 17.50 11.67 -5.71
N ASP A 22 16.56 12.61 -5.80
CA ASP A 22 16.83 14.03 -5.64
C ASP A 22 17.41 14.37 -4.26
N TRP A 23 16.89 13.70 -3.21
CA TRP A 23 17.42 13.88 -1.86
C TRP A 23 18.82 13.28 -1.66
N MET A 24 19.03 12.06 -2.17
CA MET A 24 20.28 11.31 -1.94
C MET A 24 21.42 11.83 -2.80
N PHE A 25 21.13 12.11 -4.06
CA PHE A 25 22.18 12.40 -5.05
C PHE A 25 22.33 13.89 -5.39
N ALA A 26 21.47 14.77 -4.89
CA ALA A 26 21.64 16.25 -4.83
C ALA A 26 22.31 16.87 -6.07
N GLY A 27 21.74 16.69 -7.26
CA GLY A 27 22.23 17.29 -8.51
C GLY A 27 23.18 16.39 -9.33
N HIS A 28 23.54 15.21 -8.84
CA HIS A 28 24.23 14.19 -9.63
C HIS A 28 23.22 13.38 -10.47
N ARG A 29 23.70 12.77 -11.54
CA ARG A 29 22.87 11.87 -12.36
C ARG A 29 22.58 10.58 -11.60
N TYR A 30 21.37 10.12 -11.68
CA TYR A 30 20.94 8.81 -11.20
C TYR A 30 19.88 8.23 -12.12
N GLN A 31 19.65 6.94 -12.03
CA GLN A 31 18.61 6.22 -12.73
C GLN A 31 17.53 5.77 -11.72
N ILE A 32 16.30 5.67 -12.18
CA ILE A 32 15.25 5.07 -11.35
C ILE A 32 15.29 3.56 -11.54
N LEU A 33 15.38 2.85 -10.41
CA LEU A 33 15.20 1.41 -10.32
C LEU A 33 14.13 1.17 -9.27
N HIS A 34 12.92 0.90 -9.72
CA HIS A 34 11.78 0.75 -8.82
C HIS A 34 11.93 -0.46 -7.89
N ASN A 35 11.36 -0.37 -6.68
CA ASN A 35 11.13 -1.50 -5.79
C ASN A 35 10.00 -2.36 -6.39
N ALA A 36 10.34 -3.16 -7.38
CA ALA A 36 9.41 -3.96 -8.14
C ALA A 36 8.89 -5.17 -7.34
N ILE A 37 7.70 -5.63 -7.70
CA ILE A 37 7.00 -6.77 -7.10
C ILE A 37 6.80 -7.87 -8.15
N ASN A 38 6.50 -9.09 -7.71
CA ASN A 38 5.94 -10.09 -8.61
C ASN A 38 4.46 -9.75 -8.86
N ALA A 39 4.22 -8.84 -9.82
CA ALA A 39 2.89 -8.25 -10.04
C ALA A 39 1.83 -9.31 -10.35
N SER A 40 2.18 -10.38 -11.06
CA SER A 40 1.26 -11.48 -11.38
C SER A 40 0.79 -12.25 -10.15
N ALA A 41 1.62 -12.35 -9.10
CA ALA A 41 1.25 -13.03 -7.86
C ALA A 41 0.18 -12.25 -7.06
N TYR A 42 0.08 -10.93 -7.26
CA TYR A 42 -0.89 -10.06 -6.58
C TYR A 42 -2.21 -9.90 -7.34
N MET A 43 -2.33 -10.42 -8.56
CA MET A 43 -3.59 -10.36 -9.30
C MET A 43 -4.75 -10.93 -8.48
N TYR A 44 -5.88 -10.22 -8.51
CA TYR A 44 -7.08 -10.66 -7.83
C TYR A 44 -7.49 -12.07 -8.25
N SER A 45 -7.79 -12.88 -7.27
CA SER A 45 -8.35 -14.23 -7.46
C SER A 45 -9.60 -14.41 -6.61
N CYS A 46 -10.73 -14.67 -7.26
CA CYS A 46 -11.99 -14.94 -6.57
C CYS A 46 -11.86 -16.17 -5.63
N ALA A 47 -11.18 -17.22 -6.06
CA ALA A 47 -10.97 -18.42 -5.25
C ALA A 47 -10.18 -18.12 -3.97
N LYS A 48 -9.09 -17.32 -4.08
CA LYS A 48 -8.28 -16.88 -2.94
C LYS A 48 -9.08 -15.94 -2.02
N ALA A 49 -9.87 -15.04 -2.61
CA ALA A 49 -10.74 -14.14 -1.85
C ALA A 49 -11.75 -14.92 -1.00
N VAL A 50 -12.43 -15.90 -1.59
CA VAL A 50 -13.40 -16.73 -0.86
C VAL A 50 -12.71 -17.49 0.28
N ALA A 51 -11.62 -18.22 -0.01
CA ALA A 51 -10.91 -19.01 1.00
C ALA A 51 -10.38 -18.14 2.15
N MET A 52 -9.83 -16.93 1.84
CA MET A 52 -9.31 -16.04 2.86
C MET A 52 -10.44 -15.41 3.68
N ARG A 53 -11.57 -15.04 3.07
CA ARG A 53 -12.74 -14.52 3.79
C ARG A 53 -13.34 -15.57 4.73
N GLU A 54 -13.42 -16.83 4.33
CA GLU A 54 -13.81 -17.95 5.20
C GLU A 54 -12.84 -18.10 6.39
N LYS A 55 -11.54 -18.12 6.12
CA LYS A 55 -10.48 -18.18 7.15
C LYS A 55 -10.58 -17.07 8.18
N LEU A 56 -10.97 -15.86 7.75
CA LEU A 56 -11.09 -14.66 8.59
C LEU A 56 -12.51 -14.49 9.18
N HIS A 57 -13.49 -15.31 8.82
CA HIS A 57 -14.91 -15.21 9.18
C HIS A 57 -15.53 -13.84 8.79
N VAL A 58 -15.29 -13.42 7.55
CA VAL A 58 -15.73 -12.10 7.02
C VAL A 58 -16.47 -12.21 5.68
N GLU A 59 -17.10 -13.34 5.37
CA GLU A 59 -17.71 -13.67 4.07
C GLU A 59 -18.73 -12.64 3.63
N GLN A 60 -19.53 -12.12 4.58
CA GLN A 60 -20.63 -11.17 4.34
C GLN A 60 -20.31 -9.74 4.78
N ASN A 61 -19.06 -9.47 5.11
CA ASN A 61 -18.64 -8.17 5.63
C ASN A 61 -18.08 -7.28 4.51
N LEU A 62 -18.22 -5.96 4.68
CA LEU A 62 -17.36 -5.00 4.00
C LEU A 62 -15.98 -5.06 4.67
N VAL A 63 -14.94 -5.48 3.94
CA VAL A 63 -13.57 -5.62 4.46
C VAL A 63 -12.72 -4.43 4.02
N ILE A 64 -12.44 -3.56 4.96
CA ILE A 64 -11.52 -2.42 4.80
C ILE A 64 -10.14 -2.89 5.22
N GLY A 65 -9.13 -2.77 4.37
CA GLY A 65 -7.79 -3.26 4.63
C GLY A 65 -6.76 -2.16 4.81
N HIS A 66 -5.77 -2.44 5.66
CA HIS A 66 -4.55 -1.66 5.80
C HIS A 66 -3.36 -2.59 6.03
N ILE A 67 -2.25 -2.33 5.35
CA ILE A 67 -1.00 -3.11 5.49
C ILE A 67 0.12 -2.14 5.81
N GLY A 68 0.73 -2.30 6.97
CA GLY A 68 1.83 -1.43 7.38
C GLY A 68 2.36 -1.73 8.78
N ARG A 69 3.53 -1.18 9.08
CA ARG A 69 4.10 -1.26 10.42
C ARG A 69 3.26 -0.41 11.38
N PHE A 70 3.08 -0.89 12.58
CA PHE A 70 2.40 -0.11 13.64
C PHE A 70 3.34 0.95 14.22
N ASP A 71 3.55 2.02 13.46
CA ASP A 71 4.32 3.20 13.82
C ASP A 71 3.52 4.49 13.56
N ALA A 72 4.07 5.63 13.98
CA ALA A 72 3.41 6.92 13.82
C ALA A 72 3.19 7.29 12.34
N GLN A 73 4.11 6.88 11.44
CA GLN A 73 4.06 7.18 10.02
C GLN A 73 2.80 6.65 9.34
N LYS A 74 2.37 5.41 9.69
CA LYS A 74 1.20 4.75 9.10
C LYS A 74 -0.14 5.26 9.64
N ASN A 75 -0.12 6.05 10.70
CA ASN A 75 -1.28 6.79 11.23
C ASN A 75 -2.51 5.93 11.53
N HIS A 76 -2.29 4.76 12.13
CA HIS A 76 -3.37 3.84 12.51
C HIS A 76 -4.40 4.51 13.45
N THR A 77 -3.97 5.51 14.21
CA THR A 77 -4.88 6.27 15.08
C THR A 77 -5.98 6.95 14.28
N PHE A 78 -5.61 7.67 13.22
CA PHE A 78 -6.59 8.32 12.33
C PHE A 78 -7.38 7.30 11.51
N LEU A 79 -6.76 6.18 11.12
CA LEU A 79 -7.47 5.08 10.47
C LEU A 79 -8.63 4.54 11.33
N LEU A 80 -8.43 4.41 12.64
CA LEU A 80 -9.51 3.97 13.54
C LEU A 80 -10.63 5.01 13.66
N ASP A 81 -10.31 6.31 13.62
CA ASP A 81 -11.34 7.37 13.61
C ASP A 81 -12.15 7.29 12.31
N ILE A 82 -11.50 7.11 11.16
CA ILE A 82 -12.16 6.87 9.86
C ILE A 82 -13.04 5.61 9.93
N PHE A 83 -12.48 4.51 10.45
CA PHE A 83 -13.22 3.24 10.52
C PHE A 83 -14.45 3.32 11.43
N SER A 84 -14.36 4.06 12.54
CA SER A 84 -15.51 4.33 13.40
C SER A 84 -16.65 4.99 12.63
N GLU A 85 -16.36 5.91 11.70
CA GLU A 85 -17.36 6.51 10.82
C GLU A 85 -17.87 5.53 9.76
N CYS A 86 -16.99 4.65 9.21
CA CYS A 86 -17.42 3.61 8.29
C CYS A 86 -18.44 2.66 8.91
N VAL A 87 -18.25 2.29 10.19
CA VAL A 87 -19.20 1.40 10.93
C VAL A 87 -20.58 2.04 11.10
N LYS A 88 -20.68 3.37 11.20
CA LYS A 88 -21.98 4.07 11.24
C LYS A 88 -22.72 3.96 9.91
N LEU A 89 -22.00 3.96 8.79
CA LEU A 89 -22.56 3.84 7.44
C LEU A 89 -22.85 2.38 7.06
N VAL A 90 -21.96 1.47 7.44
CA VAL A 90 -22.02 0.04 7.12
C VAL A 90 -21.75 -0.76 8.40
N PRO A 91 -22.81 -1.11 9.19
CA PRO A 91 -22.65 -1.75 10.51
C PRO A 91 -21.91 -3.10 10.49
N ASN A 92 -21.90 -3.83 9.37
CA ASN A 92 -21.17 -5.08 9.21
C ASN A 92 -19.75 -4.89 8.66
N ALA A 93 -19.22 -3.68 8.59
CA ALA A 93 -17.84 -3.44 8.17
C ALA A 93 -16.83 -4.09 9.16
N LYS A 94 -15.74 -4.60 8.62
CA LYS A 94 -14.57 -5.10 9.34
C LYS A 94 -13.32 -4.36 8.87
N LEU A 95 -12.42 -4.07 9.81
CA LEU A 95 -11.10 -3.51 9.52
C LEU A 95 -10.06 -4.61 9.67
N LEU A 96 -9.31 -4.87 8.59
CA LEU A 96 -8.22 -5.84 8.56
C LEU A 96 -6.88 -5.08 8.65
N LEU A 97 -6.18 -5.24 9.76
CA LEU A 97 -4.87 -4.63 10.02
C LEU A 97 -3.77 -5.69 9.89
N VAL A 98 -2.94 -5.55 8.85
CA VAL A 98 -1.84 -6.49 8.55
C VAL A 98 -0.51 -5.82 8.88
N GLY A 99 0.29 -6.47 9.72
CA GLY A 99 1.59 -5.99 10.16
C GLY A 99 1.75 -6.03 11.67
N ASP A 100 2.90 -5.52 12.13
CA ASP A 100 3.23 -5.41 13.54
C ASP A 100 4.11 -4.18 13.78
N GLY A 101 4.37 -3.84 15.04
CA GLY A 101 5.22 -2.72 15.44
C GLY A 101 4.96 -2.24 16.85
N GLU A 102 5.79 -1.33 17.33
CA GLU A 102 5.76 -0.84 18.72
C GLU A 102 4.43 -0.17 19.10
N GLY A 103 3.74 0.44 18.12
CA GLY A 103 2.45 1.11 18.34
C GLY A 103 1.26 0.16 18.50
N ARG A 104 1.40 -1.16 18.31
CA ARG A 104 0.28 -2.11 18.26
C ARG A 104 -0.57 -2.08 19.53
N ASN A 105 0.03 -2.10 20.71
CA ASN A 105 -0.70 -2.08 21.98
C ASN A 105 -1.55 -0.79 22.11
N HIS A 106 -0.99 0.36 21.73
CA HIS A 106 -1.72 1.64 21.74
C HIS A 106 -2.94 1.60 20.82
N ILE A 107 -2.81 1.00 19.64
CA ILE A 107 -3.91 0.85 18.68
C ILE A 107 -4.98 -0.11 19.21
N GLN A 108 -4.59 -1.24 19.85
CA GLN A 108 -5.52 -2.15 20.49
C GLN A 108 -6.30 -1.48 21.64
N ASP A 109 -5.66 -0.62 22.43
CA ASP A 109 -6.32 0.15 23.49
C ASP A 109 -7.30 1.17 22.89
N LYS A 110 -6.98 1.79 21.77
CA LYS A 110 -7.93 2.69 21.07
C LYS A 110 -9.11 1.90 20.49
N VAL A 111 -8.92 0.72 19.94
CA VAL A 111 -10.00 -0.18 19.49
C VAL A 111 -10.98 -0.46 20.62
N LYS A 112 -10.49 -0.83 21.79
CA LYS A 112 -11.32 -1.05 23.01
C LYS A 112 -12.07 0.21 23.43
N LYS A 113 -11.40 1.36 23.46
CA LYS A 113 -12.04 2.65 23.82
C LYS A 113 -13.18 3.03 22.88
N LEU A 114 -13.09 2.62 21.61
CA LEU A 114 -14.11 2.88 20.58
C LEU A 114 -15.19 1.79 20.53
N GLY A 115 -15.07 0.68 21.28
CA GLY A 115 -15.99 -0.44 21.26
C GLY A 115 -15.99 -1.18 19.92
N LEU A 116 -14.81 -1.34 19.30
CA LEU A 116 -14.63 -1.90 17.95
C LEU A 116 -13.93 -3.28 17.98
N GLU A 117 -13.83 -3.93 19.15
CA GLU A 117 -13.09 -5.20 19.33
C GLU A 117 -13.57 -6.28 18.37
N ASP A 118 -14.88 -6.42 18.19
CA ASP A 118 -15.48 -7.41 17.31
C ASP A 118 -15.38 -7.04 15.81
N LYS A 119 -14.86 -5.84 15.50
CA LYS A 119 -14.82 -5.30 14.12
C LYS A 119 -13.42 -5.13 13.57
N VAL A 120 -12.38 -5.17 14.40
CA VAL A 120 -10.98 -5.00 13.98
C VAL A 120 -10.22 -6.32 14.12
N ILE A 121 -9.64 -6.76 13.01
CA ILE A 121 -8.86 -8.00 12.91
C ILE A 121 -7.39 -7.63 12.80
N PHE A 122 -6.58 -8.12 13.74
CA PHE A 122 -5.12 -7.98 13.76
C PHE A 122 -4.49 -9.29 13.32
N THR A 123 -3.91 -9.34 12.11
CA THR A 123 -3.29 -10.58 11.61
C THR A 123 -1.85 -10.76 12.06
N GLY A 124 -1.17 -9.70 12.51
CA GLY A 124 0.28 -9.68 12.64
C GLY A 124 0.98 -9.65 11.29
N VAL A 125 2.26 -10.01 11.28
CA VAL A 125 3.06 -10.15 10.03
C VAL A 125 2.62 -11.41 9.31
N CYS A 126 2.32 -11.29 8.02
CA CYS A 126 1.83 -12.37 7.17
C CYS A 126 2.70 -12.52 5.91
N ASN A 127 2.81 -13.75 5.43
CA ASN A 127 3.48 -14.05 4.15
C ASN A 127 2.47 -14.13 2.97
N ASP A 128 1.19 -14.29 3.25
CA ASP A 128 0.09 -14.44 2.29
C ASP A 128 -0.61 -13.10 1.98
N VAL A 129 0.18 -12.03 1.81
CA VAL A 129 -0.31 -10.66 1.58
C VAL A 129 -1.21 -10.58 0.34
N ALA A 130 -0.88 -11.28 -0.74
CA ALA A 130 -1.68 -11.30 -1.96
C ALA A 130 -3.10 -11.87 -1.73
N ASP A 131 -3.22 -12.89 -0.88
CA ASP A 131 -4.51 -13.51 -0.55
C ASP A 131 -5.32 -12.59 0.38
N LEU A 132 -4.65 -11.90 1.32
CA LEU A 132 -5.28 -10.88 2.17
C LEU A 132 -5.79 -9.70 1.33
N LEU A 133 -5.01 -9.19 0.37
CA LEU A 133 -5.46 -8.15 -0.56
C LEU A 133 -6.64 -8.61 -1.42
N SER A 134 -6.68 -9.89 -1.80
CA SER A 134 -7.82 -10.45 -2.50
C SER A 134 -9.10 -10.46 -1.65
N ALA A 135 -8.99 -10.64 -0.33
CA ALA A 135 -10.12 -10.64 0.60
C ALA A 135 -10.69 -9.25 0.95
N MET A 136 -9.91 -8.19 0.76
CA MET A 136 -10.32 -6.81 1.05
C MET A 136 -11.27 -6.28 -0.04
N ASP A 137 -12.13 -5.32 0.27
CA ASP A 137 -12.97 -4.58 -0.69
C ASP A 137 -12.37 -3.22 -1.04
N VAL A 138 -11.66 -2.60 -0.10
CA VAL A 138 -10.98 -1.32 -0.26
C VAL A 138 -9.72 -1.26 0.59
N PHE A 139 -8.67 -0.66 0.07
CA PHE A 139 -7.41 -0.42 0.78
C PHE A 139 -7.35 1.02 1.26
N VAL A 140 -7.07 1.23 2.55
CA VAL A 140 -7.02 2.57 3.15
C VAL A 140 -5.61 2.84 3.70
N PHE A 141 -5.02 3.95 3.27
CA PHE A 141 -3.63 4.24 3.56
C PHE A 141 -3.42 5.71 3.98
N PRO A 142 -3.80 6.09 5.22
CA PRO A 142 -3.79 7.47 5.71
C PRO A 142 -2.43 7.86 6.29
N SER A 143 -1.34 7.41 5.69
CA SER A 143 0.03 7.67 6.15
C SER A 143 0.33 9.16 6.21
N LEU A 144 1.11 9.57 7.19
CA LEU A 144 1.53 10.96 7.35
C LEU A 144 2.51 11.39 6.23
N TYR A 145 3.38 10.49 5.85
CA TYR A 145 4.33 10.64 4.74
C TYR A 145 4.82 9.27 4.28
N GLU A 146 5.22 9.16 3.02
CA GLU A 146 5.82 7.94 2.45
C GLU A 146 6.98 8.28 1.51
N GLY A 147 7.84 7.27 1.29
CA GLY A 147 8.70 7.20 0.13
C GLY A 147 7.94 6.59 -1.06
N VAL A 148 8.35 5.40 -1.49
CA VAL A 148 7.58 4.58 -2.45
C VAL A 148 7.07 3.35 -1.70
N PRO A 149 5.84 3.38 -1.14
CA PRO A 149 5.29 2.26 -0.38
C PRO A 149 4.94 1.10 -1.31
N VAL A 150 5.66 -0.01 -1.20
CA VAL A 150 5.46 -1.22 -2.01
C VAL A 150 4.02 -1.75 -1.87
N THR A 151 3.43 -1.66 -0.67
CA THR A 151 2.06 -2.08 -0.41
C THR A 151 1.01 -1.36 -1.27
N MET A 152 1.29 -0.11 -1.70
CA MET A 152 0.43 0.62 -2.64
C MET A 152 0.50 0.02 -4.05
N ILE A 153 1.67 -0.45 -4.46
CA ILE A 153 1.85 -1.12 -5.75
C ILE A 153 1.15 -2.48 -5.73
N GLU A 154 1.30 -3.22 -4.64
CA GLU A 154 0.64 -4.51 -4.40
C GLU A 154 -0.89 -4.39 -4.43
N ALA A 155 -1.45 -3.36 -3.76
CA ALA A 155 -2.89 -3.11 -3.74
C ALA A 155 -3.43 -2.77 -5.15
N GLN A 156 -2.72 -1.95 -5.92
CA GLN A 156 -3.10 -1.62 -7.30
C GLN A 156 -2.95 -2.82 -8.24
N ALA A 157 -1.90 -3.65 -8.08
CA ALA A 157 -1.75 -4.90 -8.83
C ALA A 157 -2.91 -5.88 -8.54
N ALA A 158 -3.44 -5.87 -7.30
CA ALA A 158 -4.64 -6.63 -6.94
C ALA A 158 -5.95 -6.00 -7.46
N GLY A 159 -5.91 -4.90 -8.23
CA GLY A 159 -7.09 -4.19 -8.72
C GLY A 159 -7.95 -3.59 -7.60
N LEU A 160 -7.36 -3.32 -6.44
CA LEU A 160 -8.07 -2.88 -5.25
C LEU A 160 -8.22 -1.37 -5.25
N GLN A 161 -9.43 -0.87 -5.00
CA GLN A 161 -9.67 0.55 -4.80
C GLN A 161 -8.88 1.03 -3.57
N CYS A 162 -8.17 2.14 -3.71
CA CYS A 162 -7.30 2.69 -2.69
C CYS A 162 -7.76 4.09 -2.30
N VAL A 163 -7.97 4.33 -1.00
CA VAL A 163 -8.21 5.66 -0.44
C VAL A 163 -7.00 6.03 0.40
N ILE A 164 -6.24 7.03 -0.06
CA ILE A 164 -4.93 7.37 0.49
C ILE A 164 -4.85 8.81 0.93
N SER A 165 -3.87 9.13 1.77
CA SER A 165 -3.59 10.52 2.15
C SER A 165 -2.77 11.27 1.09
N ASP A 166 -2.80 12.58 1.16
CA ASP A 166 -1.92 13.49 0.42
C ASP A 166 -0.45 13.43 0.89
N GLY A 167 -0.16 12.70 1.96
CA GLY A 167 1.19 12.34 2.40
C GLY A 167 1.84 11.22 1.57
N VAL A 168 1.08 10.54 0.71
CA VAL A 168 1.59 9.50 -0.20
C VAL A 168 2.01 10.14 -1.54
N PRO A 169 3.25 9.92 -2.01
CA PRO A 169 3.72 10.51 -3.26
C PRO A 169 2.89 10.10 -4.47
N LYS A 170 2.65 11.05 -5.38
CA LYS A 170 1.89 10.78 -6.62
C LYS A 170 2.57 9.75 -7.53
N GLU A 171 3.89 9.60 -7.44
CA GLU A 171 4.64 8.59 -8.19
C GLU A 171 4.24 7.13 -7.85
N CYS A 172 3.53 6.94 -6.72
CA CYS A 172 2.97 5.64 -6.34
C CYS A 172 1.59 5.36 -6.94
N ILE A 173 0.99 6.35 -7.65
CA ILE A 173 -0.31 6.23 -8.30
C ILE A 173 -0.08 5.78 -9.73
N ILE A 174 -0.14 4.47 -9.97
CA ILE A 174 0.07 3.88 -11.29
C ILE A 174 -1.24 3.87 -12.07
N THR A 175 -2.28 3.34 -11.45
CA THR A 175 -3.62 3.27 -12.03
C THR A 175 -4.50 4.34 -11.40
N SER A 176 -4.65 5.48 -12.06
CA SER A 176 -5.36 6.65 -11.52
C SER A 176 -6.84 6.37 -11.18
N GLY A 177 -7.49 5.47 -11.92
CA GLY A 177 -8.88 5.05 -11.66
C GLY A 177 -9.09 4.30 -10.34
N LEU A 178 -8.04 3.68 -9.79
CA LEU A 178 -8.11 2.94 -8.53
C LEU A 178 -7.86 3.82 -7.29
N VAL A 179 -7.25 5.00 -7.44
CA VAL A 179 -6.74 5.75 -6.30
C VAL A 179 -7.50 7.05 -6.07
N THR A 180 -8.05 7.21 -4.88
CA THR A 180 -8.64 8.45 -4.39
C THR A 180 -7.72 9.06 -3.33
N THR A 181 -7.26 10.28 -3.55
CA THR A 181 -6.41 11.01 -2.59
C THR A 181 -7.25 11.95 -1.75
N MET A 182 -7.14 11.85 -0.42
CA MET A 182 -7.79 12.68 0.58
C MET A 182 -6.75 13.48 1.35
N LYS A 183 -7.14 14.63 1.90
CA LYS A 183 -6.26 15.37 2.79
C LYS A 183 -6.34 14.81 4.20
N LEU A 184 -5.22 14.80 4.91
CA LEU A 184 -5.19 14.43 6.34
C LEU A 184 -5.97 15.41 7.22
N THR A 185 -6.26 16.61 6.70
CA THR A 185 -7.11 17.63 7.37
C THR A 185 -8.60 17.43 7.14
N ASP A 186 -8.99 16.54 6.22
CA ASP A 186 -10.39 16.24 5.96
C ASP A 186 -10.98 15.43 7.14
N MET A 187 -12.28 15.57 7.36
CA MET A 187 -12.94 14.89 8.48
C MET A 187 -13.01 13.38 8.26
N PRO A 188 -12.86 12.55 9.31
CA PRO A 188 -13.00 11.10 9.20
C PRO A 188 -14.28 10.62 8.48
N CYS A 189 -15.39 11.35 8.67
CA CYS A 189 -16.67 11.04 8.02
C CYS A 189 -16.63 11.23 6.48
N ASP A 190 -15.81 12.14 5.97
CA ASP A 190 -15.66 12.33 4.53
C ASP A 190 -14.80 11.22 3.91
N TRP A 191 -13.74 10.80 4.59
CA TRP A 191 -13.01 9.59 4.25
C TRP A 191 -13.92 8.35 4.21
N ALA A 192 -14.77 8.19 5.22
CA ALA A 192 -15.68 7.05 5.31
C ALA A 192 -16.68 6.99 4.14
N LYS A 193 -17.21 8.12 3.69
CA LYS A 193 -18.09 8.17 2.51
C LYS A 193 -17.39 7.68 1.27
N HIS A 194 -16.17 8.18 1.00
CA HIS A 194 -15.37 7.74 -0.15
C HIS A 194 -14.98 6.26 -0.06
N ILE A 195 -14.64 5.76 1.11
CA ILE A 195 -14.31 4.35 1.33
C ILE A 195 -15.51 3.45 0.99
N VAL A 196 -16.69 3.80 1.51
CA VAL A 196 -17.92 3.03 1.24
C VAL A 196 -18.31 3.11 -0.24
N GLU A 197 -18.21 4.27 -0.88
CA GLU A 197 -18.45 4.44 -2.31
C GLU A 197 -17.50 3.59 -3.14
N ARG A 198 -16.20 3.68 -2.88
CA ARG A 198 -15.17 2.95 -3.62
C ARG A 198 -15.25 1.44 -3.43
N SER A 199 -15.68 0.96 -2.28
CA SER A 199 -15.82 -0.47 -2.02
C SER A 199 -16.88 -1.17 -2.90
N GLN A 200 -17.76 -0.41 -3.55
CA GLN A 200 -18.77 -0.95 -4.49
C GLN A 200 -18.21 -1.16 -5.90
N THR A 201 -16.99 -0.72 -6.18
CA THR A 201 -16.39 -0.80 -7.52
C THR A 201 -15.92 -2.22 -7.80
N LYS A 202 -16.31 -2.75 -8.95
CA LYS A 202 -15.85 -4.07 -9.40
C LYS A 202 -14.35 -4.04 -9.69
N ARG A 203 -13.64 -5.08 -9.28
CA ARG A 203 -12.21 -5.23 -9.56
C ARG A 203 -11.94 -5.53 -11.03
N GLU A 204 -10.89 -4.93 -11.53
CA GLU A 204 -10.35 -5.15 -12.88
C GLU A 204 -8.88 -5.56 -12.79
N ASN A 205 -8.35 -6.10 -13.89
CA ASN A 205 -6.95 -6.49 -13.99
C ASN A 205 -6.12 -5.30 -14.51
N HIS A 206 -5.09 -4.93 -13.75
CA HIS A 206 -4.21 -3.82 -14.07
C HIS A 206 -2.74 -4.25 -14.21
N LEU A 207 -2.49 -5.54 -14.51
CA LEU A 207 -1.13 -6.08 -14.63
C LEU A 207 -0.30 -5.32 -15.67
N SER A 208 -0.90 -5.02 -16.82
CA SER A 208 -0.22 -4.32 -17.92
C SER A 208 0.23 -2.92 -17.53
N GLU A 209 -0.57 -2.20 -16.74
CA GLU A 209 -0.21 -0.86 -16.26
C GLU A 209 0.93 -0.91 -15.24
N ILE A 210 0.90 -1.90 -14.34
CA ILE A 210 1.98 -2.12 -13.34
C ILE A 210 3.29 -2.46 -14.05
N GLN A 211 3.25 -3.33 -15.07
CA GLN A 211 4.40 -3.70 -15.89
C GLN A 211 4.94 -2.50 -16.67
N ALA A 212 4.08 -1.77 -17.38
CA ALA A 212 4.46 -0.60 -18.15
C ALA A 212 5.07 0.53 -17.30
N ALA A 213 4.69 0.60 -16.02
CA ALA A 213 5.25 1.55 -15.06
C ALA A 213 6.58 1.09 -14.43
N GLY A 214 7.12 -0.08 -14.80
CA GLY A 214 8.40 -0.60 -14.32
C GLY A 214 8.35 -1.21 -12.89
N TYR A 215 7.17 -1.57 -12.40
CA TYR A 215 7.00 -2.16 -11.07
C TYR A 215 6.86 -3.70 -11.08
N ASP A 216 7.00 -4.34 -12.24
CA ASP A 216 7.07 -5.81 -12.30
C ASP A 216 8.52 -6.28 -12.20
N ILE A 217 8.77 -7.27 -11.32
CA ILE A 217 10.12 -7.74 -11.00
C ILE A 217 10.84 -8.36 -12.21
N VAL A 218 10.10 -8.96 -13.13
CA VAL A 218 10.69 -9.58 -14.34
C VAL A 218 11.26 -8.47 -15.22
N THR A 219 10.47 -7.45 -15.53
CA THR A 219 10.91 -6.30 -16.34
C THR A 219 12.05 -5.54 -15.67
N ALA A 220 11.94 -5.28 -14.35
CA ALA A 220 12.98 -4.57 -13.61
C ALA A 220 14.31 -5.35 -13.57
N ALA A 221 14.26 -6.69 -13.49
CA ALA A 221 15.44 -7.53 -13.53
C ALA A 221 16.11 -7.53 -14.92
N GLU A 222 15.31 -7.61 -16.00
CA GLU A 222 15.80 -7.52 -17.39
C GLU A 222 16.45 -6.15 -17.68
N GLU A 223 15.86 -5.07 -17.21
CA GLU A 223 16.43 -3.73 -17.35
C GLU A 223 17.78 -3.61 -16.63
N LEU A 224 17.88 -4.14 -15.42
CA LEU A 224 19.10 -4.11 -14.64
C LEU A 224 20.19 -5.02 -15.28
N GLU A 225 19.82 -6.21 -15.76
CA GLU A 225 20.71 -7.11 -16.49
C GLU A 225 21.27 -6.42 -17.75
N ASN A 226 20.40 -5.83 -18.56
CA ASN A 226 20.78 -5.10 -19.78
C ASN A 226 21.71 -3.91 -19.47
N PHE A 227 21.47 -3.20 -18.37
CA PHE A 227 22.37 -2.15 -17.90
C PHE A 227 23.78 -2.70 -17.65
N TYR A 228 23.92 -3.82 -16.93
CA TYR A 228 25.22 -4.40 -16.64
C TYR A 228 25.90 -4.97 -17.89
N LEU A 229 25.17 -5.68 -18.76
CA LEU A 229 25.71 -6.21 -20.01
C LEU A 229 26.17 -5.10 -20.95
N THR A 230 25.42 -4.01 -21.08
CA THR A 230 25.78 -2.88 -21.93
C THR A 230 27.01 -2.13 -21.42
N LYS A 231 27.17 -2.04 -20.11
CA LYS A 231 28.22 -1.22 -19.50
C LYS A 231 29.50 -2.00 -19.17
N TYR A 232 29.39 -3.27 -18.84
CA TYR A 232 30.47 -4.10 -18.32
C TYR A 232 30.56 -5.47 -19.01
N GLY A 233 29.63 -5.80 -19.93
CA GLY A 233 29.73 -7.00 -20.75
C GLY A 233 30.79 -6.81 -21.86
N GLU A 234 31.83 -7.64 -21.83
CA GLU A 234 32.79 -7.76 -22.93
C GLU A 234 32.24 -8.67 -24.04
#